data_c6a4009ea1cf22448fd9545e1f760948
#
_entry.id   c6a4009ea1cf22448fd9545e1f760948
#
_cell.length_a   1.000
_cell.length_b   1.000
_cell.length_c   1.000
_cell.angle_alpha   90.00
_cell.angle_beta   90.00
_cell.angle_gamma   90.00
#
_symmetry.space_group_name_H-M   'P 1'
#
loop_
_entity.id
_entity.type
_entity.pdbx_description
1 polymer ?
#
loop_
_entity_poly.entity_id
_entity_poly.type
_entity_poly.pdbx_seq_one_letter_code
_entity_poly.pdbx_strand_id
1 'polypeptide(L)'
;LVGSEMCIRDSSNIDQSLKEELQLKIKEILNQVNISTIIVTHDSYEAFYLADKCGLILNQSLKQFDIPYNIYHYPNSIDVVKFLNRGILINAEVTGSDTLKNHELGTIKGKFVKKQSIGSSVKLLIQPEDLEHDDKSNLKLEVVDRKFRGTNFIYTLKTLSNLLIPVFVHSHHIHQHE
;
A
#
# COMPACT_ATOMS: atom_id res chain seq x y z
N LEU A 1 15.28 -5.73 -36.94
CA LEU A 1 14.58 -6.12 -35.70
C LEU A 1 13.22 -5.45 -35.70
N VAL A 2 12.20 -6.18 -36.13
CA VAL A 2 10.81 -5.77 -36.03
C VAL A 2 10.35 -6.18 -34.66
N GLY A 3 10.25 -5.23 -33.71
CA GLY A 3 9.61 -5.43 -32.43
C GLY A 3 8.12 -5.63 -32.63
N SER A 4 7.57 -6.79 -32.28
CA SER A 4 6.14 -6.97 -32.21
C SER A 4 5.64 -6.29 -30.92
N GLU A 5 4.95 -5.17 -31.07
CA GLU A 5 4.20 -4.56 -29.95
C GLU A 5 2.92 -5.35 -29.73
N MET A 6 2.77 -5.97 -28.58
CA MET A 6 1.53 -6.60 -28.17
C MET A 6 0.80 -5.63 -27.21
N CYS A 7 -0.20 -4.92 -27.73
CA CYS A 7 -1.08 -4.07 -26.92
C CYS A 7 -2.18 -4.94 -26.29
N ILE A 8 -2.09 -5.22 -25.00
CA ILE A 8 -3.17 -5.83 -24.22
C ILE A 8 -3.97 -4.69 -23.59
N ARG A 9 -5.02 -4.23 -24.26
CA ARG A 9 -5.82 -3.08 -23.78
C ARG A 9 -7.17 -3.45 -23.17
N ASP A 10 -7.67 -4.67 -23.36
CA ASP A 10 -9.07 -5.04 -23.05
C ASP A 10 -9.25 -6.11 -21.98
N SER A 11 -8.39 -6.10 -20.95
CA SER A 11 -8.54 -7.02 -19.78
C SER A 11 -9.61 -6.59 -18.77
N SER A 12 -10.30 -5.48 -18.99
CA SER A 12 -11.29 -4.94 -18.04
C SER A 12 -12.58 -5.77 -17.90
N ASN A 13 -12.85 -6.68 -18.84
CA ASN A 13 -14.04 -7.56 -18.84
C ASN A 13 -13.72 -9.04 -18.58
N ILE A 14 -12.49 -9.37 -18.20
CA ILE A 14 -12.08 -10.73 -17.90
C ILE A 14 -12.36 -11.02 -16.42
N ASP A 15 -12.95 -12.19 -16.14
CA ASP A 15 -13.11 -12.67 -14.78
C ASP A 15 -11.76 -12.66 -14.02
N GLN A 16 -11.79 -12.29 -12.74
CA GLN A 16 -10.60 -12.13 -11.92
C GLN A 16 -9.75 -13.41 -11.88
N SER A 17 -10.38 -14.58 -11.79
CA SER A 17 -9.67 -15.86 -11.77
C SER A 17 -8.94 -16.15 -13.09
N LEU A 18 -9.59 -15.85 -14.21
CA LEU A 18 -8.99 -16.00 -15.54
C LEU A 18 -7.87 -15.00 -15.78
N LYS A 19 -8.01 -13.79 -15.23
CA LYS A 19 -6.97 -12.76 -15.29
C LYS A 19 -5.70 -13.23 -14.56
N GLU A 20 -5.84 -13.78 -13.36
CA GLU A 20 -4.72 -14.30 -12.57
C GLU A 20 -4.03 -15.49 -13.27
N GLU A 21 -4.79 -16.42 -13.83
CA GLU A 21 -4.23 -17.54 -14.60
C GLU A 21 -3.45 -17.05 -15.84
N LEU A 22 -4.00 -16.07 -16.56
CA LEU A 22 -3.34 -15.49 -17.73
C LEU A 22 -2.04 -14.77 -17.34
N GLN A 23 -2.03 -14.03 -16.23
CA GLN A 23 -0.84 -13.35 -15.71
C GLN A 23 0.26 -14.34 -15.35
N LEU A 24 -0.09 -15.48 -14.72
CA LEU A 24 0.86 -16.56 -14.45
C LEU A 24 1.50 -17.08 -15.72
N LYS A 25 0.68 -17.43 -16.73
CA LYS A 25 1.18 -17.93 -18.02
C LYS A 25 2.06 -16.94 -18.74
N ILE A 26 1.69 -15.65 -18.74
CA ILE A 26 2.51 -14.60 -19.34
C ILE A 26 3.87 -14.52 -18.64
N LYS A 27 3.91 -14.54 -17.31
CA LYS A 27 5.15 -14.51 -16.54
C LYS A 27 6.04 -15.71 -16.83
N GLU A 28 5.47 -16.90 -16.90
CA GLU A 28 6.19 -18.12 -17.26
C GLU A 28 6.80 -18.04 -18.67
N ILE A 29 6.04 -17.61 -19.67
CA ILE A 29 6.51 -17.45 -21.04
C ILE A 29 7.67 -16.42 -21.10
N LEU A 30 7.48 -15.25 -20.48
CA LEU A 30 8.50 -14.21 -20.47
C LEU A 30 9.82 -14.69 -19.84
N ASN A 31 9.74 -15.47 -18.75
CA ASN A 31 10.91 -16.08 -18.13
C ASN A 31 11.59 -17.12 -19.02
N GLN A 32 10.80 -17.96 -19.71
CA GLN A 32 11.34 -19.00 -20.60
C GLN A 32 12.07 -18.42 -21.81
N VAL A 33 11.53 -17.36 -22.41
CA VAL A 33 12.12 -16.75 -23.61
C VAL A 33 13.22 -15.74 -23.28
N ASN A 34 13.41 -15.41 -22.00
CA ASN A 34 14.42 -14.47 -21.50
C ASN A 34 14.44 -13.13 -22.25
N ILE A 35 13.27 -12.56 -22.48
CA ILE A 35 13.08 -11.29 -23.19
C ILE A 35 12.78 -10.17 -22.20
N SER A 36 13.48 -9.04 -22.34
CA SER A 36 13.14 -7.81 -21.62
C SER A 36 11.82 -7.25 -22.14
N THR A 37 10.87 -7.06 -21.24
CA THR A 37 9.51 -6.64 -21.58
C THR A 37 9.13 -5.37 -20.82
N ILE A 38 8.44 -4.46 -21.48
CA ILE A 38 7.81 -3.29 -20.86
C ILE A 38 6.31 -3.47 -20.92
N ILE A 39 5.67 -3.44 -19.75
CA ILE A 39 4.21 -3.52 -19.61
C ILE A 39 3.72 -2.14 -19.15
N VAL A 40 2.72 -1.59 -19.83
CA VAL A 40 2.05 -0.35 -19.42
C VAL A 40 0.64 -0.68 -18.98
N THR A 41 0.33 -0.38 -17.73
CA THR A 41 -0.97 -0.65 -17.14
C THR A 41 -1.37 0.46 -16.17
N HIS A 42 -2.65 0.61 -15.90
CA HIS A 42 -3.18 1.45 -14.82
C HIS A 42 -3.54 0.65 -13.57
N ASP A 43 -3.41 -0.68 -13.63
CA ASP A 43 -3.69 -1.58 -12.52
C ASP A 43 -2.39 -1.84 -11.72
N SER A 44 -2.33 -1.31 -10.51
CA SER A 44 -1.16 -1.48 -9.65
C SER A 44 -0.93 -2.94 -9.23
N TYR A 45 -1.99 -3.75 -9.12
CA TYR A 45 -1.84 -5.18 -8.80
C TYR A 45 -1.20 -5.95 -9.94
N GLU A 46 -1.65 -5.67 -11.18
CA GLU A 46 -1.04 -6.25 -12.37
C GLU A 46 0.44 -5.89 -12.48
N ALA A 47 0.77 -4.60 -12.32
CA ALA A 47 2.15 -4.14 -12.33
C ALA A 47 3.00 -4.82 -11.24
N PHE A 48 2.48 -4.91 -10.01
CA PHE A 48 3.20 -5.50 -8.88
C PHE A 48 3.39 -7.01 -9.01
N TYR A 49 2.47 -7.69 -9.70
CA TYR A 49 2.54 -9.13 -9.90
C TYR A 49 3.50 -9.53 -11.02
N LEU A 50 3.50 -8.80 -12.13
CA LEU A 50 4.22 -9.17 -13.34
C LEU A 50 5.65 -8.63 -13.38
N ALA A 51 5.90 -7.44 -12.86
CA ALA A 51 7.15 -6.72 -13.09
C ALA A 51 8.21 -6.94 -12.00
N ASP A 52 9.46 -7.04 -12.41
CA ASP A 52 10.62 -7.01 -11.50
C ASP A 52 10.85 -5.60 -10.96
N LYS A 53 10.57 -4.58 -11.79
CA LYS A 53 10.63 -3.16 -11.44
C LYS A 53 9.44 -2.42 -12.02
N CYS A 54 8.92 -1.47 -11.26
CA CYS A 54 7.81 -0.61 -11.68
C CYS A 54 8.23 0.85 -11.75
N GLY A 55 7.79 1.53 -12.80
CA GLY A 55 7.91 2.98 -12.94
C GLY A 55 6.57 3.67 -12.77
N LEU A 56 6.45 4.57 -11.82
CA LEU A 56 5.24 5.33 -11.57
C LEU A 56 5.30 6.68 -12.28
N ILE A 57 4.48 6.86 -13.30
CA ILE A 57 4.41 8.09 -14.08
C ILE A 57 3.14 8.86 -13.66
N LEU A 58 3.33 10.01 -13.05
CA LEU A 58 2.26 10.93 -12.64
C LEU A 58 2.58 12.33 -13.13
N ASN A 59 1.57 13.02 -13.65
CA ASN A 59 1.73 14.38 -14.17
C ASN A 59 2.90 14.47 -15.19
N GLN A 60 2.95 13.54 -16.13
CA GLN A 60 3.96 13.46 -17.20
C GLN A 60 5.41 13.33 -16.71
N SER A 61 5.62 12.90 -15.47
CA SER A 61 6.96 12.69 -14.91
C SER A 61 7.06 11.36 -14.16
N LEU A 62 8.23 10.73 -14.25
CA LEU A 62 8.56 9.54 -13.48
C LEU A 62 8.77 9.93 -12.01
N LYS A 63 7.86 9.52 -11.13
CA LYS A 63 7.89 9.85 -9.70
C LYS A 63 8.71 8.86 -8.90
N GLN A 64 8.58 7.59 -9.20
CA GLN A 64 9.35 6.54 -8.52
C GLN A 64 9.62 5.39 -9.50
N PHE A 65 10.81 4.81 -9.41
CA PHE A 65 11.19 3.61 -10.15
C PHE A 65 11.92 2.68 -9.19
N ASP A 66 11.30 1.54 -8.87
CA ASP A 66 11.83 0.59 -7.90
C ASP A 66 11.15 -0.78 -8.06
N ILE A 67 11.55 -1.75 -7.23
CA ILE A 67 10.81 -3.01 -7.10
C ILE A 67 9.41 -2.74 -6.50
N PRO A 68 8.38 -3.55 -6.84
CA PRO A 68 7.01 -3.38 -6.35
C PRO A 68 6.90 -3.19 -4.84
N TYR A 69 7.64 -4.01 -4.07
CA TYR A 69 7.66 -3.94 -2.61
C TYR A 69 8.06 -2.55 -2.10
N ASN A 70 9.12 -1.95 -2.66
CA ASN A 70 9.59 -0.63 -2.25
C ASN A 70 8.61 0.48 -2.64
N ILE A 71 7.97 0.38 -3.81
CA ILE A 71 6.94 1.36 -4.21
C ILE A 71 5.78 1.34 -3.22
N TYR A 72 5.37 0.18 -2.77
CA TYR A 72 4.27 0.02 -1.83
C TYR A 72 4.63 0.48 -0.41
N HIS A 73 5.73 -0.02 0.15
CA HIS A 73 6.09 0.21 1.56
C HIS A 73 6.94 1.47 1.79
N TYR A 74 7.64 1.96 0.76
CA TYR A 74 8.54 3.12 0.85
C TYR A 74 8.25 4.14 -0.27
N PRO A 75 7.00 4.65 -0.37
CA PRO A 75 6.68 5.68 -1.35
C PRO A 75 7.53 6.93 -1.09
N ASN A 76 8.17 7.45 -2.14
CA ASN A 76 9.13 8.54 -2.02
C ASN A 76 8.48 9.93 -1.95
N SER A 77 7.17 10.03 -2.17
CA SER A 77 6.43 11.28 -2.18
C SER A 77 4.95 11.10 -1.85
N ILE A 78 4.33 12.19 -1.42
CA ILE A 78 2.87 12.24 -1.14
C ILE A 78 2.05 11.91 -2.39
N ASP A 79 2.53 12.27 -3.58
CA ASP A 79 1.84 11.98 -4.84
C ASP A 79 1.76 10.47 -5.09
N VAL A 80 2.85 9.74 -4.81
CA VAL A 80 2.89 8.28 -4.89
C VAL A 80 1.94 7.64 -3.88
N VAL A 81 1.92 8.11 -2.63
CA VAL A 81 0.98 7.64 -1.60
C VAL A 81 -0.47 7.83 -2.04
N LYS A 82 -0.81 9.02 -2.54
CA LYS A 82 -2.16 9.33 -3.01
C LYS A 82 -2.57 8.48 -4.21
N PHE A 83 -1.63 8.24 -5.15
CA PHE A 83 -1.90 7.42 -6.31
C PHE A 83 -2.18 5.96 -5.91
N LEU A 84 -1.39 5.39 -5.02
CA LEU A 84 -1.59 4.03 -4.53
C LEU A 84 -2.88 3.90 -3.73
N ASN A 85 -3.36 5.01 -3.14
CA ASN A 85 -4.58 5.07 -2.33
C ASN A 85 -4.65 3.96 -1.25
N ARG A 86 -3.51 3.72 -0.60
CA ARG A 86 -3.36 2.66 0.41
C ARG A 86 -2.80 3.24 1.68
N GLY A 87 -3.70 3.47 2.64
CA GLY A 87 -3.35 4.09 3.90
C GLY A 87 -3.73 5.56 3.98
N ILE A 88 -3.37 6.17 5.09
CA ILE A 88 -3.66 7.57 5.41
C ILE A 88 -2.39 8.32 5.77
N LEU A 89 -2.41 9.63 5.56
CA LEU A 89 -1.33 10.53 5.97
C LEU A 89 -1.77 11.33 7.19
N ILE A 90 -1.02 11.20 8.28
CA ILE A 90 -1.23 11.98 9.50
C ILE A 90 -0.03 12.88 9.79
N ASN A 91 -0.25 13.93 10.60
CA ASN A 91 0.86 14.74 11.10
C ASN A 91 1.48 14.05 12.32
N ALA A 92 2.80 14.04 12.38
CA ALA A 92 3.54 13.54 13.53
C ALA A 92 4.79 14.39 13.77
N GLU A 93 5.26 14.42 14.99
CA GLU A 93 6.50 15.09 15.40
C GLU A 93 7.61 14.04 15.56
N VAL A 94 8.78 14.33 15.04
CA VAL A 94 9.96 13.47 15.19
C VAL A 94 10.50 13.59 16.60
N THR A 95 10.52 12.49 17.35
CA THR A 95 11.02 12.44 18.73
C THR A 95 12.32 11.66 18.90
N GLY A 96 12.72 10.92 17.86
CA GLY A 96 13.94 10.12 17.87
C GLY A 96 14.38 9.71 16.46
N SER A 97 15.38 8.84 16.38
CA SER A 97 15.91 8.36 15.09
C SER A 97 14.92 7.47 14.32
N ASP A 98 14.01 6.82 15.03
CA ASP A 98 13.01 5.89 14.51
C ASP A 98 11.64 6.07 15.18
N THR A 99 11.47 7.16 15.96
CA THR A 99 10.30 7.40 16.78
C THR A 99 9.62 8.72 16.43
N LEU A 100 8.30 8.65 16.39
CA LEU A 100 7.40 9.76 16.10
C LEU A 100 6.36 9.87 17.19
N LYS A 101 5.82 11.06 17.38
CA LYS A 101 4.70 11.29 18.29
C LYS A 101 3.53 11.91 17.53
N ASN A 102 2.39 11.30 17.63
CA ASN A 102 1.11 11.89 17.24
C ASN A 102 0.27 12.13 18.48
N HIS A 103 -0.52 13.20 18.51
CA HIS A 103 -1.28 13.59 19.70
C HIS A 103 -2.41 12.62 20.07
N GLU A 104 -2.93 11.85 19.10
CA GLU A 104 -4.01 10.88 19.34
C GLU A 104 -3.51 9.45 19.43
N LEU A 105 -2.53 9.08 18.59
CA LEU A 105 -2.01 7.72 18.52
C LEU A 105 -0.81 7.47 19.45
N GLY A 106 -0.30 8.54 20.10
CA GLY A 106 0.82 8.42 21.02
C GLY A 106 2.18 8.29 20.30
N THR A 107 3.07 7.50 20.87
CA THR A 107 4.42 7.24 20.32
C THR A 107 4.39 6.08 19.34
N ILE A 108 4.90 6.31 18.14
CA ILE A 108 4.90 5.37 17.03
C ILE A 108 6.35 5.13 16.61
N LYS A 109 6.70 3.88 16.35
CA LYS A 109 7.97 3.54 15.68
C LYS A 109 7.75 3.57 14.19
N GLY A 110 8.69 4.17 13.45
CA GLY A 110 8.59 4.28 12.02
C GLY A 110 9.95 4.38 11.33
N LYS A 111 9.93 4.21 10.01
CA LYS A 111 11.12 4.38 9.18
C LYS A 111 11.04 5.72 8.45
N PHE A 112 12.14 6.46 8.43
CA PHE A 112 12.25 7.69 7.68
C PHE A 112 12.86 7.40 6.30
N VAL A 113 12.21 7.87 5.24
CA VAL A 113 12.76 7.84 3.87
C VAL A 113 14.01 8.71 3.78
N LYS A 114 14.05 9.81 4.56
CA LYS A 114 15.20 10.71 4.68
C LYS A 114 15.38 11.07 6.15
N LYS A 115 16.64 11.26 6.57
CA LYS A 115 16.96 11.69 7.94
C LYS A 115 16.18 12.98 8.28
N GLN A 116 15.50 12.96 9.40
CA GLN A 116 14.71 14.08 9.93
C GLN A 116 15.36 14.64 11.20
N SER A 117 15.11 15.92 11.49
CA SER A 117 15.55 16.55 12.73
C SER A 117 14.52 16.28 13.83
N ILE A 118 15.00 16.00 15.04
CA ILE A 118 14.13 15.90 16.22
C ILE A 118 13.40 17.22 16.43
N GLY A 119 12.09 17.16 16.73
CA GLY A 119 11.18 18.29 16.85
C GLY A 119 10.56 18.74 15.52
N SER A 120 10.98 18.17 14.37
CA SER A 120 10.35 18.53 13.09
C SER A 120 8.99 17.86 12.91
N SER A 121 8.07 18.56 12.25
CA SER A 121 6.77 18.00 11.85
C SER A 121 6.89 17.27 10.50
N VAL A 122 6.36 16.07 10.43
CA VAL A 122 6.38 15.22 9.24
C VAL A 122 4.99 14.66 8.92
N LYS A 123 4.79 14.22 7.68
CA LYS A 123 3.66 13.40 7.30
C LYS A 123 4.04 11.92 7.48
N LEU A 124 3.34 11.23 8.35
CA LEU A 124 3.46 9.79 8.58
C LEU A 124 2.42 9.08 7.73
N LEU A 125 2.84 8.13 6.92
CA LEU A 125 1.94 7.19 6.26
C LEU A 125 1.62 6.06 7.25
N ILE A 126 0.32 5.78 7.41
CA ILE A 126 -0.17 4.60 8.12
C ILE A 126 -0.90 3.74 7.08
N GLN A 127 -0.42 2.54 6.87
CA GLN A 127 -1.06 1.54 6.02
C GLN A 127 -2.01 0.66 6.85
N PRO A 128 -3.03 0.03 6.25
CA PRO A 128 -3.99 -0.80 7.00
C PRO A 128 -3.37 -1.96 7.78
N GLU A 129 -2.20 -2.44 7.35
CA GLU A 129 -1.42 -3.49 7.97
C GLU A 129 -0.47 -3.03 9.10
N ASP A 130 -0.31 -1.72 9.31
CA ASP A 130 0.60 -1.17 10.32
C ASP A 130 -0.02 -1.15 11.73
N LEU A 131 -1.31 -1.39 11.84
CA LEU A 131 -2.03 -1.42 13.11
C LEU A 131 -2.45 -2.84 13.43
N GLU A 132 -2.05 -3.31 14.60
CA GLU A 132 -2.41 -4.61 15.14
C GLU A 132 -3.29 -4.45 16.38
N HIS A 133 -4.17 -5.44 16.59
CA HIS A 133 -4.98 -5.49 17.80
C HIS A 133 -4.12 -5.93 18.98
N ASP A 134 -4.16 -5.16 20.07
CA ASP A 134 -3.51 -5.50 21.34
C ASP A 134 -4.45 -5.17 22.52
N ASP A 135 -4.93 -6.21 23.21
CA ASP A 135 -5.80 -6.08 24.39
C ASP A 135 -5.16 -5.27 25.51
N LYS A 136 -3.82 -5.26 25.60
CA LYS A 136 -3.04 -4.54 26.61
C LYS A 136 -2.77 -3.09 26.24
N SER A 137 -3.09 -2.68 25.03
CA SER A 137 -2.89 -1.30 24.56
C SER A 137 -3.76 -0.33 25.34
N ASN A 138 -3.16 0.78 25.77
CA ASN A 138 -3.90 1.91 26.33
C ASN A 138 -4.63 2.75 25.26
N LEU A 139 -4.25 2.60 23.99
CA LEU A 139 -4.93 3.24 22.87
C LEU A 139 -6.20 2.47 22.56
N LYS A 140 -7.35 3.11 22.72
CA LYS A 140 -8.65 2.57 22.34
C LYS A 140 -9.24 3.45 21.24
N LEU A 141 -9.61 2.84 20.13
CA LEU A 141 -10.24 3.52 18.99
C LEU A 141 -11.61 2.89 18.72
N GLU A 142 -12.57 3.72 18.35
CA GLU A 142 -13.92 3.27 18.01
C GLU A 142 -13.94 2.57 16.65
N VAL A 143 -14.54 1.38 16.57
CA VAL A 143 -14.80 0.71 15.28
C VAL A 143 -16.10 1.24 14.72
N VAL A 144 -16.04 2.03 13.63
CA VAL A 144 -17.23 2.65 13.01
C VAL A 144 -17.75 1.90 11.78
N ASP A 145 -16.91 1.06 11.17
CA ASP A 145 -17.31 0.25 10.01
C ASP A 145 -16.47 -1.03 9.93
N ARG A 146 -17.08 -2.10 9.40
CA ARG A 146 -16.45 -3.39 9.22
C ARG A 146 -16.88 -4.03 7.91
N LYS A 147 -15.93 -4.29 7.03
CA LYS A 147 -16.17 -4.92 5.71
C LYS A 147 -15.43 -6.24 5.62
N PHE A 148 -16.18 -7.33 5.37
CA PHE A 148 -15.58 -8.64 5.12
C PHE A 148 -15.06 -8.73 3.67
N ARG A 149 -13.83 -9.23 3.52
CA ARG A 149 -13.17 -9.42 2.22
C ARG A 149 -12.61 -10.84 2.04
N GLY A 150 -13.30 -11.84 2.58
CA GLY A 150 -12.88 -13.23 2.50
C GLY A 150 -11.84 -13.60 3.55
N THR A 151 -10.57 -13.49 3.24
CA THR A 151 -9.47 -13.84 4.16
C THR A 151 -9.27 -12.86 5.30
N ASN A 152 -9.78 -11.65 5.17
CA ASN A 152 -9.65 -10.60 6.18
C ASN A 152 -10.88 -9.69 6.24
N PHE A 153 -10.94 -8.91 7.31
CA PHE A 153 -11.81 -7.76 7.45
C PHE A 153 -11.03 -6.47 7.26
N ILE A 154 -11.67 -5.45 6.70
CA ILE A 154 -11.22 -4.07 6.82
C ILE A 154 -12.11 -3.40 7.86
N TYR A 155 -11.50 -3.03 8.98
CA TYR A 155 -12.12 -2.19 9.99
C TYR A 155 -11.80 -0.74 9.69
N THR A 156 -12.76 0.14 9.91
CA THR A 156 -12.54 1.57 9.92
C THR A 156 -12.57 2.03 11.36
N LEU A 157 -11.41 2.42 11.88
CA LEU A 157 -11.28 2.97 13.22
C LEU A 157 -11.41 4.48 13.17
N LYS A 158 -12.03 5.05 14.21
CA LYS A 158 -12.23 6.49 14.34
C LYS A 158 -11.46 7.02 15.55
N THR A 159 -10.69 8.08 15.33
CA THR A 159 -10.00 8.81 16.39
C THR A 159 -10.88 9.90 17.01
N LEU A 160 -10.42 10.51 18.09
CA LEU A 160 -11.13 11.63 18.76
C LEU A 160 -11.35 12.83 17.83
N SER A 161 -10.42 13.10 16.92
CA SER A 161 -10.56 14.16 15.91
C SER A 161 -11.38 13.77 14.68
N ASN A 162 -12.10 12.63 14.74
CA ASN A 162 -12.89 12.07 13.64
C ASN A 162 -12.03 11.60 12.42
N LEU A 163 -10.72 11.38 12.59
CA LEU A 163 -9.91 10.79 11.56
C LEU A 163 -10.27 9.30 11.42
N LEU A 164 -10.48 8.84 10.19
CA LEU A 164 -10.81 7.46 9.88
C LEU A 164 -9.54 6.70 9.46
N ILE A 165 -9.25 5.61 10.14
CA ILE A 165 -8.05 4.78 9.90
C ILE A 165 -8.50 3.39 9.45
N PRO A 166 -8.20 2.96 8.22
CA PRO A 166 -8.45 1.60 7.79
C PRO A 166 -7.43 0.64 8.42
N VAL A 167 -7.88 -0.53 8.87
CA VAL A 167 -7.03 -1.57 9.48
C VAL A 167 -7.43 -2.93 8.94
N PHE A 168 -6.44 -3.75 8.60
CA PHE A 168 -6.66 -5.15 8.26
C PHE A 168 -6.68 -6.02 9.53
N VAL A 169 -7.73 -6.84 9.62
CA VAL A 169 -7.89 -7.82 10.69
C VAL A 169 -8.13 -9.19 10.04
N HIS A 170 -7.32 -10.20 10.42
CA HIS A 170 -7.49 -11.55 9.91
C HIS A 170 -8.86 -12.11 10.30
N SER A 171 -9.55 -12.78 9.37
CA SER A 171 -10.91 -13.30 9.57
C SER A 171 -11.02 -14.37 10.68
N HIS A 172 -9.91 -14.97 11.08
CA HIS A 172 -9.87 -15.92 12.21
C HIS A 172 -9.89 -15.24 13.59
N HIS A 173 -9.70 -13.93 13.64
CA HIS A 173 -9.80 -13.13 14.87
C HIS A 173 -11.09 -12.30 14.83
N ILE A 174 -12.23 -12.96 14.96
CA ILE A 174 -13.53 -12.26 15.11
C ILE A 174 -13.59 -11.78 16.57
N HIS A 175 -13.31 -10.51 16.79
CA HIS A 175 -13.65 -9.89 18.06
C HIS A 175 -15.16 -9.69 18.10
N GLN A 176 -15.83 -10.40 19.01
CA GLN A 176 -17.24 -10.11 19.34
C GLN A 176 -17.27 -8.71 19.94
N HIS A 177 -18.13 -7.87 19.43
CA HIS A 177 -18.36 -6.56 20.01
C HIS A 177 -18.86 -6.70 21.42
N GLU A 178 -18.12 -6.24 22.40
CA GLU A 178 -18.65 -5.77 23.66
C GLU A 178 -18.95 -4.28 23.57
#